data_d7af28a9b0f21e3b34bd25e8b9241422
#
_entry.id   d7af28a9b0f21e3b34bd25e8b9241422
#
_cell.length_a   1.000
_cell.length_b   1.000
_cell.length_c   1.000
_cell.angle_alpha   90.00
_cell.angle_beta   90.00
_cell.angle_gamma   90.00
#
_symmetry.space_group_name_H-M   'P 1'
#
loop_
_entity.id
_entity.type
_entity.pdbx_description
1 polymer ?
#
loop_
_entity_poly.entity_id
_entity_poly.type
_entity_poly.pdbx_seq_one_letter_code
_entity_poly.pdbx_strand_id
1 'polypeptide(L)'
;MATPTFTARDPALPEFWNERFTHQFTPWDHAGVPQHLLRFVASVDTPLATLIPGCGIGHEVAFLADAGWPVCAIDFSPVAVASAQAALGKWADCVAQADFFSFTPPMPLDMIYERAFLCALPRASWPRVIARYAELLPAGALLAGFFFFDSSLRGPPFGADPPALAALLAPTFALRDDQPVTDSVAAFAGRERWQVWQRR
;
A
#
# COMPACT_ATOMS: atom_id res chain seq x y z
N MET A 1 -6.96 9.00 25.49
CA MET A 1 -8.01 9.72 24.77
C MET A 1 -9.10 8.73 24.37
N ALA A 2 -10.38 9.12 24.37
CA ALA A 2 -11.46 8.24 23.91
C ALA A 2 -11.34 8.00 22.41
N THR A 3 -11.59 6.77 21.94
CA THR A 3 -11.63 6.45 20.51
C THR A 3 -12.75 7.27 19.84
N PRO A 4 -12.47 7.95 18.69
CA PRO A 4 -13.49 8.70 17.98
C PRO A 4 -14.67 7.80 17.55
N THR A 5 -15.85 8.34 17.52
CA THR A 5 -17.04 7.65 16.96
C THR A 5 -17.12 7.98 15.48
N PHE A 6 -17.14 6.95 14.63
CA PHE A 6 -17.22 7.08 13.18
C PHE A 6 -18.62 6.75 12.67
N THR A 7 -19.10 7.48 11.67
CA THR A 7 -20.41 7.28 11.02
C THR A 7 -20.32 6.45 9.75
N ALA A 8 -19.29 6.70 8.93
CA ALA A 8 -19.02 5.93 7.72
C ALA A 8 -18.52 4.50 8.06
N ARG A 9 -19.17 3.49 7.47
CA ARG A 9 -18.97 2.08 7.80
C ARG A 9 -18.32 1.27 6.67
N ASP A 10 -18.42 1.73 5.43
CA ASP A 10 -17.94 1.00 4.27
C ASP A 10 -16.53 1.45 3.86
N PRO A 11 -15.50 0.61 4.05
CA PRO A 11 -14.13 0.95 3.67
C PRO A 11 -13.89 1.01 2.15
N ALA A 12 -14.86 0.59 1.33
CA ALA A 12 -14.81 0.77 -0.11
C ALA A 12 -15.18 2.19 -0.56
N LEU A 13 -15.63 3.05 0.37
CA LEU A 13 -16.03 4.43 0.09
C LEU A 13 -15.06 5.44 0.71
N PRO A 14 -14.76 6.56 0.02
CA PRO A 14 -13.83 7.59 0.51
C PRO A 14 -14.22 8.16 1.88
N GLU A 15 -15.52 8.28 2.18
CA GLU A 15 -16.04 8.85 3.42
C GLU A 15 -15.53 8.11 4.66
N PHE A 16 -15.37 6.78 4.56
CA PHE A 16 -14.82 5.96 5.64
C PHE A 16 -13.40 6.43 6.02
N TRP A 17 -12.57 6.69 5.03
CA TRP A 17 -11.19 7.12 5.24
C TRP A 17 -11.10 8.60 5.57
N ASN A 18 -11.94 9.44 4.93
CA ASN A 18 -12.00 10.88 5.22
C ASN A 18 -12.25 11.14 6.71
N GLU A 19 -13.20 10.45 7.33
CA GLU A 19 -13.45 10.59 8.77
C GLU A 19 -12.19 10.25 9.59
N ARG A 20 -11.49 9.18 9.26
CA ARG A 20 -10.31 8.71 10.01
C ARG A 20 -9.14 9.68 9.88
N PHE A 21 -8.84 10.14 8.68
CA PHE A 21 -7.80 11.14 8.46
C PHE A 21 -8.15 12.48 9.12
N THR A 22 -9.40 12.94 9.04
CA THR A 22 -9.86 14.16 9.71
C THR A 22 -9.67 14.08 11.23
N HIS A 23 -9.94 12.93 11.82
CA HIS A 23 -9.78 12.72 13.26
C HIS A 23 -8.36 12.28 13.66
N GLN A 24 -7.40 12.24 12.73
CA GLN A 24 -6.02 11.76 12.97
C GLN A 24 -5.98 10.36 13.61
N PHE A 25 -6.97 9.52 13.27
CA PHE A 25 -7.07 8.15 13.75
C PHE A 25 -6.51 7.20 12.69
N THR A 26 -5.20 7.07 12.65
CA THR A 26 -4.45 6.29 11.66
C THR A 26 -3.57 5.21 12.31
N PRO A 27 -4.16 4.21 13.01
CA PRO A 27 -3.40 3.20 13.75
C PRO A 27 -2.53 2.28 12.85
N TRP A 28 -2.71 2.35 11.55
CA TRP A 28 -1.91 1.66 10.53
C TRP A 28 -0.66 2.44 10.10
N ASP A 29 -0.56 3.72 10.48
CA ASP A 29 0.55 4.58 10.10
C ASP A 29 1.78 4.28 10.96
N HIS A 30 2.90 4.02 10.28
CA HIS A 30 4.18 3.69 10.92
C HIS A 30 4.93 4.94 11.42
N ALA A 31 4.47 6.15 11.09
CA ALA A 31 5.17 7.43 11.36
C ALA A 31 6.62 7.41 10.82
N GLY A 32 6.85 6.78 9.67
CA GLY A 32 8.17 6.67 9.05
C GLY A 32 8.25 5.55 8.03
N VAL A 33 9.47 5.26 7.56
CA VAL A 33 9.75 4.25 6.54
C VAL A 33 10.13 2.93 7.19
N PRO A 34 9.44 1.81 6.88
CA PRO A 34 9.75 0.51 7.46
C PRO A 34 11.12 -0.04 7.03
N GLN A 35 11.77 -0.80 7.92
CA GLN A 35 13.12 -1.32 7.71
C GLN A 35 13.27 -2.21 6.45
N HIS A 36 12.25 -2.98 6.09
CA HIS A 36 12.31 -3.82 4.89
C HIS A 36 12.36 -2.99 3.61
N LEU A 37 11.61 -1.87 3.53
CA LEU A 37 11.70 -0.96 2.39
C LEU A 37 13.09 -0.30 2.32
N LEU A 38 13.64 0.15 3.46
CA LEU A 38 15.00 0.71 3.50
C LEU A 38 16.03 -0.27 2.95
N ARG A 39 16.00 -1.53 3.39
CA ARG A 39 16.92 -2.58 2.92
C ARG A 39 16.70 -2.92 1.45
N PHE A 40 15.44 -3.01 1.02
CA PHE A 40 15.10 -3.28 -0.36
C PHE A 40 15.66 -2.21 -1.29
N VAL A 41 15.43 -0.93 -0.99
CA VAL A 41 15.96 0.19 -1.78
C VAL A 41 17.49 0.18 -1.82
N ALA A 42 18.15 -0.13 -0.69
CA ALA A 42 19.60 -0.24 -0.63
C ALA A 42 20.18 -1.44 -1.41
N SER A 43 19.37 -2.45 -1.72
CA SER A 43 19.78 -3.65 -2.45
C SER A 43 19.55 -3.57 -3.97
N VAL A 44 18.88 -2.53 -4.45
CA VAL A 44 18.53 -2.36 -5.87
C VAL A 44 19.49 -1.35 -6.50
N ASP A 45 20.20 -1.78 -7.54
CA ASP A 45 21.22 -0.96 -8.21
C ASP A 45 20.60 0.19 -9.05
N THR A 46 19.39 0.01 -9.54
CA THR A 46 18.72 0.98 -10.41
C THR A 46 17.37 1.37 -9.81
N PRO A 47 17.07 2.68 -9.65
CA PRO A 47 15.78 3.15 -9.19
C PRO A 47 14.62 2.58 -10.02
N LEU A 48 13.56 2.13 -9.35
CA LEU A 48 12.38 1.54 -9.98
C LEU A 48 11.23 2.56 -10.04
N ALA A 49 10.61 2.69 -11.21
CA ALA A 49 9.40 3.49 -11.38
C ALA A 49 8.25 2.88 -10.57
N THR A 50 7.83 3.55 -9.50
CA THR A 50 6.99 2.97 -8.44
C THR A 50 5.65 3.67 -8.32
N LEU A 51 4.58 2.85 -8.27
CA LEU A 51 3.24 3.28 -7.84
C LEU A 51 3.02 2.88 -6.37
N ILE A 52 2.50 3.83 -5.57
CA ILE A 52 2.04 3.59 -4.20
C ILE A 52 0.52 3.81 -4.14
N PRO A 53 -0.32 2.77 -4.21
CA PRO A 53 -1.76 2.91 -4.07
C PRO A 53 -2.16 3.03 -2.58
N GLY A 54 -3.14 3.90 -2.28
CA GLY A 54 -3.59 4.15 -0.91
C GLY A 54 -2.48 4.71 -0.03
N CYS A 55 -1.74 5.70 -0.54
CA CYS A 55 -0.49 6.19 0.06
C CYS A 55 -0.67 6.88 1.43
N GLY A 56 -1.89 7.19 1.84
CA GLY A 56 -2.17 7.88 3.11
C GLY A 56 -1.43 9.23 3.18
N ILE A 57 -0.59 9.41 4.19
CA ILE A 57 0.19 10.64 4.38
C ILE A 57 1.57 10.63 3.70
N GLY A 58 1.94 9.54 3.02
CA GLY A 58 3.01 9.53 2.03
C GLY A 58 4.45 9.46 2.55
N HIS A 59 4.72 8.87 3.71
CA HIS A 59 6.10 8.74 4.22
C HIS A 59 7.05 8.06 3.22
N GLU A 60 6.61 6.98 2.58
CA GLU A 60 7.40 6.23 1.61
C GLU A 60 7.55 6.97 0.29
N VAL A 61 6.62 7.87 -0.05
CA VAL A 61 6.72 8.74 -1.24
C VAL A 61 7.96 9.63 -1.13
N ALA A 62 8.10 10.36 0.00
CA ALA A 62 9.26 11.22 0.22
C ALA A 62 10.57 10.44 0.20
N PHE A 63 10.61 9.29 0.87
CA PHE A 63 11.80 8.45 0.95
C PHE A 63 12.24 7.95 -0.43
N LEU A 64 11.35 7.39 -1.22
CA LEU A 64 11.68 6.87 -2.55
C LEU A 64 12.09 8.01 -3.50
N ALA A 65 11.37 9.14 -3.47
CA ALA A 65 11.69 10.29 -4.30
C ALA A 65 13.04 10.93 -3.93
N ASP A 66 13.37 11.04 -2.63
CA ASP A 66 14.69 11.52 -2.18
C ASP A 66 15.82 10.53 -2.55
N ALA A 67 15.52 9.23 -2.67
CA ALA A 67 16.43 8.22 -3.18
C ALA A 67 16.55 8.22 -4.73
N GLY A 68 15.87 9.15 -5.41
CA GLY A 68 15.92 9.29 -6.87
C GLY A 68 15.01 8.33 -7.64
N TRP A 69 14.09 7.64 -6.97
CA TRP A 69 13.12 6.77 -7.63
C TRP A 69 12.01 7.59 -8.28
N PRO A 70 11.60 7.30 -9.54
CA PRO A 70 10.37 7.86 -10.10
C PRO A 70 9.16 7.32 -9.32
N VAL A 71 8.41 8.20 -8.65
CA VAL A 71 7.28 7.82 -7.80
C VAL A 71 6.00 8.50 -8.25
N CYS A 72 4.93 7.74 -8.38
CA CYS A 72 3.57 8.25 -8.37
C CYS A 72 2.78 7.55 -7.25
N ALA A 73 1.97 8.30 -6.54
CA ALA A 73 1.18 7.79 -5.44
C ALA A 73 -0.26 8.29 -5.55
N ILE A 74 -1.19 7.47 -5.12
CA ILE A 74 -2.61 7.82 -5.16
C ILE A 74 -3.31 7.46 -3.87
N ASP A 75 -4.29 8.26 -3.52
CA ASP A 75 -5.31 7.90 -2.54
C ASP A 75 -6.67 8.39 -3.05
N PHE A 76 -7.74 7.68 -2.76
CA PHE A 76 -9.07 8.12 -3.18
C PHE A 76 -9.72 9.06 -2.15
N SER A 77 -9.18 9.13 -0.92
CA SER A 77 -9.58 10.09 0.11
C SER A 77 -8.96 11.47 -0.17
N PRO A 78 -9.75 12.50 -0.49
CA PRO A 78 -9.23 13.86 -0.66
C PRO A 78 -8.57 14.39 0.62
N VAL A 79 -8.99 13.93 1.79
CA VAL A 79 -8.40 14.34 3.07
C VAL A 79 -7.01 13.73 3.24
N ALA A 80 -6.83 12.46 2.87
CA ALA A 80 -5.51 11.82 2.86
C ALA A 80 -4.56 12.54 1.89
N VAL A 81 -5.01 12.79 0.65
CA VAL A 81 -4.22 13.49 -0.38
C VAL A 81 -3.79 14.88 0.10
N ALA A 82 -4.72 15.68 0.64
CA ALA A 82 -4.39 17.01 1.15
C ALA A 82 -3.36 16.94 2.30
N SER A 83 -3.50 15.96 3.19
CA SER A 83 -2.55 15.73 4.30
C SER A 83 -1.18 15.32 3.79
N ALA A 84 -1.13 14.41 2.80
CA ALA A 84 0.11 13.98 2.17
C ALA A 84 0.82 15.15 1.48
N GLN A 85 0.10 15.90 0.64
CA GLN A 85 0.67 17.04 -0.09
C GLN A 85 1.21 18.12 0.86
N ALA A 86 0.52 18.38 1.97
CA ALA A 86 1.00 19.32 2.99
C ALA A 86 2.28 18.83 3.69
N ALA A 87 2.43 17.51 3.90
CA ALA A 87 3.59 16.91 4.56
C ALA A 87 4.81 16.78 3.64
N LEU A 88 4.59 16.53 2.34
CA LEU A 88 5.63 16.16 1.38
C LEU A 88 6.42 17.34 0.79
N GLY A 89 5.94 18.57 0.93
CA GLY A 89 6.63 19.76 0.44
C GLY A 89 6.99 19.68 -1.05
N LYS A 90 8.27 19.61 -1.38
CA LYS A 90 8.75 19.53 -2.79
C LYS A 90 8.27 18.28 -3.55
N TRP A 91 7.79 17.26 -2.86
CA TRP A 91 7.28 16.01 -3.45
C TRP A 91 5.74 15.93 -3.47
N ALA A 92 5.05 17.02 -3.18
CA ALA A 92 3.58 17.06 -3.15
C ALA A 92 2.95 16.62 -4.48
N ASP A 93 3.56 16.96 -5.60
CA ASP A 93 3.09 16.63 -6.94
C ASP A 93 3.19 15.12 -7.28
N CYS A 94 3.91 14.34 -6.45
CA CYS A 94 3.93 12.89 -6.58
C CYS A 94 2.62 12.23 -6.14
N VAL A 95 1.73 12.96 -5.44
CA VAL A 95 0.48 12.42 -4.89
C VAL A 95 -0.73 13.02 -5.59
N ALA A 96 -1.61 12.15 -6.10
CA ALA A 96 -2.86 12.55 -6.75
C ALA A 96 -4.08 11.89 -6.10
N GLN A 97 -5.22 12.59 -6.11
CA GLN A 97 -6.49 11.96 -5.78
C GLN A 97 -6.96 11.11 -6.95
N ALA A 98 -7.06 9.80 -6.76
CA ALA A 98 -7.53 8.90 -7.81
C ALA A 98 -8.10 7.59 -7.23
N ASP A 99 -9.04 6.99 -7.97
CA ASP A 99 -9.46 5.61 -7.76
C ASP A 99 -8.47 4.65 -8.43
N PHE A 100 -7.89 3.75 -7.66
CA PHE A 100 -6.93 2.75 -8.12
C PHE A 100 -7.42 1.94 -9.34
N PHE A 101 -8.70 1.66 -9.41
CA PHE A 101 -9.27 0.83 -10.48
C PHE A 101 -9.38 1.53 -11.83
N SER A 102 -9.33 2.86 -11.86
CA SER A 102 -9.41 3.66 -13.08
C SER A 102 -8.14 4.50 -13.33
N PHE A 103 -7.22 4.54 -12.39
CA PHE A 103 -5.99 5.32 -12.50
C PHE A 103 -5.08 4.83 -13.62
N THR A 104 -4.59 5.75 -14.42
CA THR A 104 -3.54 5.47 -15.42
C THR A 104 -2.24 6.12 -14.96
N PRO A 105 -1.20 5.32 -14.65
CA PRO A 105 0.10 5.87 -14.25
C PRO A 105 0.69 6.77 -15.33
N PRO A 106 1.37 7.87 -14.96
CA PRO A 106 1.99 8.80 -15.92
C PRO A 106 3.24 8.23 -16.61
N MET A 107 3.71 7.05 -16.16
CA MET A 107 4.91 6.36 -16.65
C MET A 107 4.71 4.85 -16.60
N PRO A 108 5.44 4.06 -17.41
CA PRO A 108 5.53 2.62 -17.23
C PRO A 108 6.06 2.29 -15.82
N LEU A 109 5.50 1.27 -15.19
CA LEU A 109 5.85 0.90 -13.82
C LEU A 109 6.85 -0.28 -13.81
N ASP A 110 7.86 -0.18 -12.94
CA ASP A 110 8.74 -1.28 -12.57
C ASP A 110 8.29 -1.94 -11.27
N MET A 111 7.55 -1.20 -10.42
CA MET A 111 7.09 -1.69 -9.14
C MET A 111 5.75 -1.09 -8.72
N ILE A 112 4.94 -1.90 -8.03
CA ILE A 112 3.88 -1.42 -7.13
C ILE A 112 4.34 -1.72 -5.71
N TYR A 113 4.34 -0.68 -4.86
CA TYR A 113 4.64 -0.82 -3.43
C TYR A 113 3.34 -0.97 -2.64
N GLU A 114 3.16 -2.14 -2.04
CA GLU A 114 1.99 -2.49 -1.22
C GLU A 114 2.26 -2.17 0.24
N ARG A 115 1.47 -1.25 0.80
CA ARG A 115 1.50 -0.96 2.23
C ARG A 115 0.11 -0.65 2.74
N ALA A 116 -0.48 -1.60 3.46
CA ALA A 116 -1.80 -1.49 4.08
C ALA A 116 -2.95 -1.16 3.10
N PHE A 117 -2.76 -1.32 1.78
CA PHE A 117 -3.78 -1.06 0.77
C PHE A 117 -4.68 -2.26 0.54
N LEU A 118 -4.13 -3.44 0.27
CA LEU A 118 -4.93 -4.65 0.05
C LEU A 118 -5.78 -4.98 1.28
N CYS A 119 -5.19 -4.93 2.47
CA CYS A 119 -5.88 -5.21 3.72
C CYS A 119 -6.88 -4.11 4.14
N ALA A 120 -6.84 -2.93 3.53
CA ALA A 120 -7.82 -1.87 3.71
C ALA A 120 -9.15 -2.18 2.99
N LEU A 121 -9.11 -3.00 1.96
CA LEU A 121 -10.24 -3.31 1.08
C LEU A 121 -10.90 -4.64 1.45
N PRO A 122 -12.24 -4.74 1.32
CA PRO A 122 -12.96 -5.99 1.55
C PRO A 122 -12.39 -7.14 0.70
N ARG A 123 -12.26 -8.33 1.27
CA ARG A 123 -11.70 -9.52 0.59
C ARG A 123 -12.37 -9.83 -0.75
N ALA A 124 -13.67 -9.53 -0.88
CA ALA A 124 -14.42 -9.72 -2.13
C ALA A 124 -13.85 -8.92 -3.31
N SER A 125 -13.14 -7.80 -3.04
CA SER A 125 -12.49 -6.98 -4.07
C SER A 125 -11.08 -7.45 -4.43
N TRP A 126 -10.44 -8.30 -3.65
CA TRP A 126 -9.04 -8.71 -3.84
C TRP A 126 -8.74 -9.34 -5.21
N PRO A 127 -9.59 -10.23 -5.77
CA PRO A 127 -9.35 -10.72 -7.13
C PRO A 127 -9.25 -9.59 -8.16
N ARG A 128 -10.09 -8.56 -8.01
CA ARG A 128 -10.06 -7.38 -8.89
C ARG A 128 -8.80 -6.52 -8.66
N VAL A 129 -8.37 -6.37 -7.40
CA VAL A 129 -7.13 -5.64 -7.06
C VAL A 129 -5.91 -6.34 -7.67
N ILE A 130 -5.82 -7.67 -7.50
CA ILE A 130 -4.69 -8.45 -8.02
C ILE A 130 -4.69 -8.46 -9.56
N ALA A 131 -5.86 -8.57 -10.20
CA ALA A 131 -5.96 -8.43 -11.65
C ALA A 131 -5.46 -7.04 -12.10
N ARG A 132 -5.78 -5.98 -11.35
CA ARG A 132 -5.31 -4.63 -11.64
C ARG A 132 -3.81 -4.47 -11.43
N TYR A 133 -3.22 -5.07 -10.39
CA TYR A 133 -1.75 -5.12 -10.26
C TYR A 133 -1.10 -5.77 -11.49
N ALA A 134 -1.65 -6.90 -11.96
CA ALA A 134 -1.13 -7.61 -13.11
C ALA A 134 -1.31 -6.84 -14.44
N GLU A 135 -2.34 -6.01 -14.55
CA GLU A 135 -2.56 -5.14 -15.71
C GLU A 135 -1.55 -3.97 -15.74
N LEU A 136 -1.26 -3.39 -14.59
CA LEU A 136 -0.37 -2.22 -14.47
C LEU A 136 1.12 -2.59 -14.56
N LEU A 137 1.49 -3.81 -14.19
CA LEU A 137 2.88 -4.27 -14.14
C LEU A 137 3.21 -5.10 -15.39
N PRO A 138 4.22 -4.70 -16.19
CA PRO A 138 4.74 -5.55 -17.26
C PRO A 138 5.41 -6.81 -16.70
N ALA A 139 5.64 -7.81 -17.53
CA ALA A 139 6.39 -9.01 -17.16
C ALA A 139 7.77 -8.65 -16.60
N GLY A 140 8.15 -9.27 -15.49
CA GLY A 140 9.39 -8.99 -14.78
C GLY A 140 9.30 -7.91 -13.70
N ALA A 141 8.32 -7.00 -13.77
CA ALA A 141 8.11 -5.96 -12.75
C ALA A 141 7.65 -6.55 -11.40
N LEU A 142 7.74 -5.76 -10.33
CA LEU A 142 7.60 -6.22 -8.96
C LEU A 142 6.32 -5.69 -8.29
N LEU A 143 5.68 -6.56 -7.53
CA LEU A 143 4.75 -6.20 -6.48
C LEU A 143 5.48 -6.49 -5.15
N ALA A 144 5.90 -5.46 -4.45
CA ALA A 144 6.69 -5.58 -3.24
C ALA A 144 6.06 -4.80 -2.09
N GLY A 145 6.10 -5.36 -0.87
CA GLY A 145 5.54 -4.65 0.28
C GLY A 145 5.13 -5.56 1.42
N PHE A 146 4.18 -5.05 2.22
CA PHE A 146 3.76 -5.67 3.47
C PHE A 146 2.37 -6.27 3.33
N PHE A 147 2.28 -7.57 3.49
CA PHE A 147 1.02 -8.31 3.43
C PHE A 147 0.58 -8.71 4.83
N PHE A 148 -0.69 -8.42 5.14
CA PHE A 148 -1.26 -8.68 6.46
C PHE A 148 -1.99 -10.02 6.49
N PHE A 149 -1.65 -10.85 7.48
CA PHE A 149 -2.18 -12.20 7.66
C PHE A 149 -2.95 -12.30 8.97
N ASP A 150 -4.23 -12.63 8.90
CA ASP A 150 -5.12 -12.83 10.04
C ASP A 150 -6.30 -13.72 9.62
N SER A 151 -6.73 -14.59 10.51
CA SER A 151 -7.90 -15.44 10.30
C SER A 151 -9.24 -14.73 10.59
N SER A 152 -9.22 -13.54 11.21
CA SER A 152 -10.44 -12.76 11.48
C SER A 152 -11.15 -12.39 10.18
N LEU A 153 -12.47 -12.54 10.16
CA LEU A 153 -13.31 -12.07 9.06
C LEU A 153 -13.60 -10.57 9.14
N ARG A 154 -13.30 -9.94 10.28
CA ARG A 154 -13.52 -8.50 10.48
C ARG A 154 -12.38 -7.68 9.90
N GLY A 155 -12.70 -6.46 9.50
CA GLY A 155 -11.73 -5.48 8.99
C GLY A 155 -12.39 -4.12 8.74
N PRO A 156 -11.64 -3.12 8.26
CA PRO A 156 -10.19 -3.17 8.07
C PRO A 156 -9.39 -3.18 9.40
N PRO A 157 -8.18 -3.76 9.44
CA PRO A 157 -7.55 -4.45 8.32
C PRO A 157 -8.14 -5.84 8.08
N PHE A 158 -8.33 -6.21 6.81
CA PHE A 158 -8.76 -7.55 6.41
C PHE A 158 -7.53 -8.44 6.22
N GLY A 159 -7.35 -9.44 7.06
CA GLY A 159 -6.21 -10.35 6.97
C GLY A 159 -6.39 -11.39 5.86
N ALA A 160 -5.28 -11.83 5.30
CA ALA A 160 -5.24 -12.96 4.37
C ALA A 160 -4.99 -14.28 5.12
N ASP A 161 -5.50 -15.37 4.59
CA ASP A 161 -4.96 -16.69 4.81
C ASP A 161 -3.77 -16.89 3.85
N PRO A 162 -2.57 -17.30 4.34
CA PRO A 162 -1.38 -17.36 3.48
C PRO A 162 -1.54 -18.22 2.23
N PRO A 163 -2.07 -19.47 2.30
CA PRO A 163 -2.37 -20.27 1.10
C PRO A 163 -3.35 -19.61 0.14
N ALA A 164 -4.39 -18.94 0.66
CA ALA A 164 -5.40 -18.29 -0.17
C ALA A 164 -4.82 -17.07 -0.93
N LEU A 165 -4.01 -16.25 -0.28
CA LEU A 165 -3.32 -15.13 -0.94
C LEU A 165 -2.36 -15.63 -2.01
N ALA A 166 -1.56 -16.67 -1.69
CA ALA A 166 -0.65 -17.27 -2.65
C ALA A 166 -1.39 -17.82 -3.87
N ALA A 167 -2.53 -18.49 -3.67
CA ALA A 167 -3.36 -18.99 -4.76
C ALA A 167 -3.94 -17.89 -5.66
N LEU A 168 -4.27 -16.72 -5.08
CA LEU A 168 -4.74 -15.55 -5.83
C LEU A 168 -3.62 -14.92 -6.67
N LEU A 169 -2.39 -14.85 -6.16
CA LEU A 169 -1.25 -14.23 -6.83
C LEU A 169 -0.58 -15.16 -7.85
N ALA A 170 -0.49 -16.46 -7.57
CA ALA A 170 0.27 -17.44 -8.37
C ALA A 170 -0.03 -17.47 -9.87
N PRO A 171 -1.27 -17.23 -10.36
CA PRO A 171 -1.52 -17.20 -11.81
C PRO A 171 -0.73 -16.13 -12.55
N THR A 172 -0.45 -15.00 -11.92
CA THR A 172 0.13 -13.82 -12.56
C THR A 172 1.47 -13.39 -11.97
N PHE A 173 1.80 -13.86 -10.77
CA PHE A 173 3.02 -13.50 -10.04
C PHE A 173 3.76 -14.75 -9.53
N ALA A 174 5.07 -14.61 -9.37
CA ALA A 174 5.93 -15.61 -8.72
C ALA A 174 6.53 -14.99 -7.45
N LEU A 175 6.38 -15.65 -6.30
CA LEU A 175 7.01 -15.23 -5.05
C LEU A 175 8.54 -15.32 -5.19
N ARG A 176 9.25 -14.25 -4.84
CA ARG A 176 10.70 -14.14 -4.89
C ARG A 176 11.33 -14.01 -3.51
N ASP A 177 10.63 -13.32 -2.59
CA ASP A 177 11.08 -13.14 -1.21
C ASP A 177 9.89 -13.15 -0.26
N ASP A 178 10.09 -13.68 0.94
CA ASP A 178 9.06 -13.73 1.99
C ASP A 178 9.72 -13.73 3.38
N GLN A 179 9.64 -12.61 4.07
CA GLN A 179 10.33 -12.39 5.34
C GLN A 179 9.37 -11.94 6.44
N PRO A 180 9.59 -12.35 7.70
CA PRO A 180 8.83 -11.83 8.83
C PRO A 180 9.16 -10.36 9.07
N VAL A 181 8.14 -9.58 9.48
CA VAL A 181 8.31 -8.17 9.86
C VAL A 181 8.38 -8.05 11.37
N THR A 182 9.37 -7.32 11.87
CA THR A 182 9.62 -7.16 13.32
C THR A 182 9.36 -5.74 13.82
N ASP A 183 9.18 -4.78 12.92
CA ASP A 183 8.95 -3.36 13.21
C ASP A 183 7.53 -2.89 12.84
N SER A 184 6.57 -3.81 12.79
CA SER A 184 5.16 -3.49 12.54
C SER A 184 4.56 -2.59 13.63
N VAL A 185 3.66 -1.70 13.23
CA VAL A 185 2.80 -0.98 14.18
C VAL A 185 1.92 -1.96 14.96
N ALA A 186 1.43 -1.54 16.14
CA ALA A 186 0.64 -2.41 17.03
C ALA A 186 -0.56 -3.08 16.34
N ALA A 187 -1.20 -2.38 15.38
CA ALA A 187 -2.33 -2.91 14.62
C ALA A 187 -1.98 -4.14 13.77
N PHE A 188 -0.71 -4.29 13.37
CA PHE A 188 -0.22 -5.34 12.48
C PHE A 188 0.80 -6.28 13.13
N ALA A 189 1.24 -5.99 14.35
CA ALA A 189 2.34 -6.69 15.02
C ALA A 189 2.20 -8.21 15.01
N GLY A 190 3.24 -8.90 14.53
CA GLY A 190 3.31 -10.36 14.44
C GLY A 190 2.45 -10.97 13.30
N ARG A 191 1.80 -10.15 12.50
CA ARG A 191 0.86 -10.57 11.44
C ARG A 191 1.19 -10.00 10.06
N GLU A 192 2.27 -9.27 9.92
CA GLU A 192 2.77 -8.80 8.64
C GLU A 192 3.95 -9.63 8.16
N ARG A 193 4.05 -9.78 6.85
CA ARG A 193 5.23 -10.29 6.17
C ARG A 193 5.60 -9.33 5.04
N TRP A 194 6.89 -9.09 4.90
CA TRP A 194 7.44 -8.48 3.71
C TRP A 194 7.48 -9.53 2.61
N GLN A 195 6.87 -9.24 1.46
CA GLN A 195 6.92 -10.14 0.31
C GLN A 195 7.27 -9.38 -0.96
N VAL A 196 8.02 -10.05 -1.83
CA VAL A 196 8.32 -9.58 -3.19
C VAL A 196 7.81 -10.62 -4.17
N TRP A 197 6.88 -10.20 -5.01
CA TRP A 197 6.27 -10.99 -6.06
C TRP A 197 6.69 -10.40 -7.42
N GLN A 198 7.15 -11.23 -8.33
CA GLN A 198 7.51 -10.82 -9.68
C GLN A 198 6.41 -11.18 -10.67
N ARG A 199 6.03 -10.24 -11.53
CA ARG A 199 5.09 -10.43 -12.63
C ARG A 199 5.65 -11.45 -13.62
N ARG A 200 4.84 -12.47 -13.94
CA ARG A 200 5.20 -13.55 -14.90
C ARG A 200 5.21 -13.07 -16.34
#